data_fd0f6979152e716976cc076c83288217
#
_entry.id   fd0f6979152e716976cc076c83288217
#
_cell.length_a   1.000
_cell.length_b   1.000
_cell.length_c   1.000
_cell.angle_alpha   90.00
_cell.angle_beta   90.00
_cell.angle_gamma   90.00
#
_symmetry.space_group_name_H-M   'P 1'
#
loop_
_entity.id
_entity.type
_entity.pdbx_description
1 polymer ?
#
loop_
_entity_poly.entity_id
_entity_poly.type
_entity_poly.pdbx_seq_one_letter_code
_entity_poly.pdbx_strand_id
1 'polypeptide(L)'
;MHSRLARDRYFNDFFRYISNSGQFSKTRQFIQHGDTSVYSHCVAVAYVSLWFSYRLHLSVSKQSLLMGAFLHDYFLYDWHENDPSHRLHGFTHPKRALINATADWNLSDRTQNIILRHMFPLTPVPPACREAWL
;
A
#
# COMPACT_ATOMS: atom_id res chain seq x y z
N MET A 1 -10.94 -19.74 -5.13
CA MET A 1 -10.51 -18.35 -5.24
C MET A 1 -9.20 -18.08 -4.50
N HIS A 2 -9.18 -18.27 -3.20
CA HIS A 2 -7.93 -18.13 -2.41
C HIS A 2 -6.78 -19.02 -2.89
N SER A 3 -7.09 -20.23 -3.40
CA SER A 3 -6.06 -21.15 -3.86
C SER A 3 -5.27 -20.69 -5.09
N ARG A 4 -5.90 -19.86 -5.96
CA ARG A 4 -5.26 -19.43 -7.21
C ARG A 4 -4.20 -18.36 -6.97
N LEU A 5 -4.48 -17.38 -6.10
CA LEU A 5 -3.53 -16.34 -5.75
C LEU A 5 -2.49 -16.77 -4.73
N ALA A 6 -2.87 -17.66 -3.80
CA ALA A 6 -1.90 -18.26 -2.87
C ALA A 6 -0.80 -19.04 -3.63
N ARG A 7 -1.11 -19.49 -4.87
CA ARG A 7 -0.18 -20.17 -5.77
C ARG A 7 0.40 -19.22 -6.83
N ASP A 8 0.00 -17.95 -6.82
CA ASP A 8 0.51 -16.98 -7.79
C ASP A 8 1.97 -16.70 -7.48
N ARG A 9 2.84 -17.14 -8.39
CA ARG A 9 4.28 -17.02 -8.23
C ARG A 9 4.73 -15.56 -8.24
N TYR A 10 4.10 -14.74 -9.08
CA TYR A 10 4.43 -13.32 -9.17
C TYR A 10 4.14 -12.61 -7.85
N PHE A 11 2.97 -12.86 -7.27
CA PHE A 11 2.60 -12.27 -5.97
C PHE A 11 3.57 -12.72 -4.87
N ASN A 12 3.84 -14.03 -4.80
CA ASN A 12 4.70 -14.58 -3.74
C ASN A 12 6.14 -14.08 -3.85
N ASP A 13 6.68 -13.99 -5.05
CA ASP A 13 8.03 -13.46 -5.28
C ASP A 13 8.10 -11.97 -4.93
N PHE A 14 7.07 -11.22 -5.30
CA PHE A 14 7.00 -9.80 -4.97
C PHE A 14 6.85 -9.58 -3.47
N PHE A 15 6.00 -10.35 -2.82
CA PHE A 15 5.82 -10.30 -1.35
C PHE A 15 7.13 -10.58 -0.63
N ARG A 16 7.86 -11.58 -1.09
CA ARG A 16 9.18 -11.92 -0.52
C ARG A 16 10.16 -10.76 -0.71
N TYR A 17 10.19 -10.18 -1.90
CA TYR A 17 11.04 -9.03 -2.19
C TYR A 17 10.75 -7.86 -1.27
N ILE A 18 9.48 -7.43 -1.17
CA ILE A 18 9.12 -6.26 -0.38
C ILE A 18 9.33 -6.49 1.12
N SER A 19 9.08 -7.70 1.60
CA SER A 19 9.26 -8.05 3.01
C SER A 19 10.72 -7.98 3.45
N ASN A 20 11.66 -8.16 2.53
CA ASN A 20 13.08 -8.13 2.79
C ASN A 20 13.75 -6.84 2.32
N SER A 21 12.97 -5.84 1.92
CA SER A 21 13.47 -4.56 1.39
C SER A 21 13.07 -3.40 2.30
N GLY A 22 13.88 -2.35 2.34
CA GLY A 22 13.60 -1.16 3.12
C GLY A 22 13.26 -1.48 4.57
N GLN A 23 12.23 -0.81 5.08
CA GLN A 23 11.73 -1.01 6.44
C GLN A 23 10.32 -1.63 6.46
N PHE A 24 9.92 -2.34 5.41
CA PHE A 24 8.56 -2.87 5.30
C PHE A 24 8.21 -3.79 6.47
N SER A 25 9.11 -4.68 6.88
CA SER A 25 8.87 -5.58 8.02
C SER A 25 8.61 -4.83 9.32
N LYS A 26 9.11 -3.59 9.47
CA LYS A 26 8.88 -2.74 10.63
C LYS A 26 7.41 -2.35 10.76
N THR A 27 6.63 -2.37 9.69
CA THR A 27 5.19 -2.07 9.73
C THR A 27 4.40 -3.05 10.57
N ARG A 28 4.96 -4.21 10.92
CA ARG A 28 4.36 -5.15 11.88
C ARG A 28 4.17 -4.55 13.27
N GLN A 29 4.96 -3.53 13.61
CA GLN A 29 4.92 -2.89 14.93
C GLN A 29 3.83 -1.83 15.04
N PHE A 30 3.20 -1.45 13.93
CA PHE A 30 2.21 -0.38 13.91
C PHE A 30 0.82 -0.96 13.66
N ILE A 31 -0.17 -0.46 14.41
CA ILE A 31 -1.56 -0.93 14.31
C ILE A 31 -2.32 -0.05 13.34
N GLN A 32 -3.03 -0.68 12.40
CA GLN A 32 -3.91 0.01 11.45
C GLN A 32 -5.32 0.14 12.00
N HIS A 33 -5.93 -1.01 12.38
CA HIS A 33 -7.28 -1.08 12.93
C HIS A 33 -7.35 -2.20 13.96
N GLY A 34 -7.84 -1.92 15.17
CA GLY A 34 -8.00 -2.95 16.20
C GLY A 34 -6.72 -3.76 16.42
N ASP A 35 -6.75 -5.05 16.11
CA ASP A 35 -5.59 -5.94 16.26
C ASP A 35 -4.78 -6.11 14.96
N THR A 36 -5.19 -5.44 13.88
CA THR A 36 -4.55 -5.60 12.56
C THR A 36 -3.36 -4.66 12.44
N SER A 37 -2.17 -5.20 12.21
CA SER A 37 -0.98 -4.40 11.94
C SER A 37 -1.04 -3.76 10.55
N VAL A 38 -0.28 -2.70 10.36
CA VAL A 38 -0.09 -2.07 9.04
C VAL A 38 0.46 -3.10 8.05
N TYR A 39 1.39 -3.95 8.48
CA TYR A 39 1.94 -5.03 7.65
C TYR A 39 0.83 -5.94 7.12
N SER A 40 0.00 -6.49 8.00
CA SER A 40 -1.08 -7.42 7.59
C SER A 40 -2.11 -6.73 6.71
N HIS A 41 -2.45 -5.47 7.00
CA HIS A 41 -3.36 -4.68 6.19
C HIS A 41 -2.83 -4.48 4.77
N CYS A 42 -1.56 -4.07 4.64
CA CYS A 42 -0.95 -3.84 3.33
C CYS A 42 -0.85 -5.12 2.50
N VAL A 43 -0.51 -6.25 3.14
CA VAL A 43 -0.49 -7.56 2.48
C VAL A 43 -1.88 -7.91 1.94
N ALA A 44 -2.91 -7.73 2.77
CA ALA A 44 -4.29 -8.02 2.37
C ALA A 44 -4.74 -7.13 1.21
N VAL A 45 -4.45 -5.83 1.26
CA VAL A 45 -4.80 -4.90 0.19
C VAL A 45 -4.10 -5.27 -1.11
N ALA A 46 -2.80 -5.61 -1.06
CA ALA A 46 -2.06 -6.04 -2.24
C ALA A 46 -2.67 -7.30 -2.87
N TYR A 47 -3.00 -8.29 -2.03
CA TYR A 47 -3.64 -9.53 -2.47
C TYR A 47 -4.98 -9.26 -3.16
N VAL A 48 -5.85 -8.51 -2.51
CA VAL A 48 -7.20 -8.21 -3.02
C VAL A 48 -7.13 -7.38 -4.29
N SER A 49 -6.24 -6.40 -4.34
CA SER A 49 -6.07 -5.54 -5.54
C SER A 49 -5.65 -6.36 -6.76
N LEU A 50 -4.67 -7.25 -6.58
CA LEU A 50 -4.24 -8.11 -7.67
C LEU A 50 -5.35 -9.07 -8.10
N TRP A 51 -6.08 -9.64 -7.13
CA TRP A 51 -7.22 -10.50 -7.42
C TRP A 51 -8.29 -9.78 -8.24
N PHE A 52 -8.65 -8.56 -7.87
CA PHE A 52 -9.62 -7.75 -8.63
C PHE A 52 -9.12 -7.48 -10.05
N SER A 53 -7.83 -7.18 -10.23
CA SER A 53 -7.28 -6.94 -11.57
C SER A 53 -7.45 -8.17 -12.47
N TYR A 54 -7.25 -9.37 -11.92
CA TYR A 54 -7.45 -10.61 -12.67
C TYR A 54 -8.93 -10.89 -12.91
N ARG A 55 -9.75 -10.74 -11.89
CA ARG A 55 -11.18 -11.06 -11.95
C ARG A 55 -11.91 -10.17 -12.96
N LEU A 56 -11.52 -8.93 -13.06
CA LEU A 56 -12.14 -7.95 -13.96
C LEU A 56 -11.37 -7.79 -15.28
N HIS A 57 -10.36 -8.61 -15.50
CA HIS A 57 -9.52 -8.56 -16.72
C HIS A 57 -8.98 -7.16 -17.02
N LEU A 58 -8.53 -6.45 -15.99
CA LEU A 58 -8.04 -5.09 -16.11
C LEU A 58 -6.61 -5.05 -16.66
N SER A 59 -6.39 -4.17 -17.64
CA SER A 59 -5.05 -3.89 -18.14
C SER A 59 -4.35 -2.90 -17.20
N VAL A 60 -3.55 -3.44 -16.28
CA VAL A 60 -2.82 -2.66 -15.27
C VAL A 60 -1.37 -3.12 -15.20
N SER A 61 -0.49 -2.23 -14.75
CA SER A 61 0.87 -2.61 -14.40
C SER A 61 0.86 -3.36 -13.06
N LYS A 62 1.10 -4.67 -13.07
CA LYS A 62 1.12 -5.49 -11.85
C LYS A 62 2.20 -5.00 -10.87
N GLN A 63 3.37 -4.64 -11.38
CA GLN A 63 4.45 -4.13 -10.55
C GLN A 63 4.05 -2.85 -9.83
N SER A 64 3.50 -1.87 -10.56
CA SER A 64 3.05 -0.61 -9.95
C SER A 64 1.90 -0.84 -8.99
N LEU A 65 0.95 -1.71 -9.34
CA LEU A 65 -0.19 -2.04 -8.48
C LEU A 65 0.26 -2.64 -7.16
N LEU A 66 1.11 -3.68 -7.21
CA LEU A 66 1.59 -4.34 -6.00
C LEU A 66 2.48 -3.42 -5.17
N MET A 67 3.40 -2.71 -5.81
CA MET A 67 4.27 -1.78 -5.10
C MET A 67 3.45 -0.72 -4.37
N GLY A 68 2.47 -0.12 -5.05
CA GLY A 68 1.58 0.86 -4.46
C GLY A 68 0.73 0.30 -3.34
N ALA A 69 0.16 -0.90 -3.54
CA ALA A 69 -0.68 -1.55 -2.54
C ALA A 69 0.11 -1.91 -1.28
N PHE A 70 1.30 -2.46 -1.43
CA PHE A 70 2.15 -2.77 -0.28
C PHE A 70 2.60 -1.53 0.48
N LEU A 71 2.82 -0.41 -0.21
CA LEU A 71 3.42 0.79 0.37
C LEU A 71 2.42 1.91 0.67
N HIS A 72 1.13 1.73 0.39
CA HIS A 72 0.16 2.83 0.53
C HIS A 72 0.05 3.37 1.96
N ASP A 73 0.32 2.54 2.95
CA ASP A 73 0.31 2.92 4.36
C ASP A 73 1.70 2.82 5.01
N TYR A 74 2.75 3.12 4.24
CA TYR A 74 4.15 3.06 4.69
C TYR A 74 4.52 4.31 5.49
N PHE A 75 3.78 4.59 6.57
CA PHE A 75 3.98 5.82 7.36
C PHE A 75 4.92 5.66 8.56
N LEU A 76 5.26 4.46 8.98
CA LEU A 76 6.29 4.13 9.98
C LEU A 76 6.16 4.83 11.34
N TYR A 77 4.91 5.09 11.79
CA TYR A 77 4.62 5.59 13.12
C TYR A 77 3.28 5.03 13.61
N ASP A 78 3.07 5.05 14.95
CA ASP A 78 1.78 4.67 15.51
C ASP A 78 0.89 5.92 15.60
N TRP A 79 -0.10 6.00 14.71
CA TRP A 79 -1.02 7.14 14.67
C TRP A 79 -2.03 7.15 15.82
N HIS A 80 -2.10 6.04 16.59
CA HIS A 80 -2.90 5.98 17.82
C HIS A 80 -2.20 6.64 19.01
N GLU A 81 -0.89 6.90 18.92
CA GLU A 81 -0.16 7.63 19.95
C GLU A 81 -0.63 9.09 20.01
N ASN A 82 -0.66 9.64 21.25
CA ASN A 82 -1.06 11.02 21.48
C ASN A 82 0.08 11.99 21.15
N ASP A 83 0.39 12.10 19.86
CA ASP A 83 1.42 12.99 19.32
C ASP A 83 0.73 14.02 18.43
N PRO A 84 0.98 15.34 18.65
CA PRO A 84 0.40 16.38 17.78
C PRO A 84 0.70 16.21 16.28
N SER A 85 1.85 15.59 15.92
CA SER A 85 2.20 15.33 14.53
C SER A 85 1.29 14.29 13.89
N HIS A 86 0.55 13.49 14.68
CA HIS A 86 -0.36 12.46 14.20
C HIS A 86 -1.81 12.98 14.05
N ARG A 87 -2.06 14.24 14.39
CA ARG A 87 -3.37 14.87 14.11
C ARG A 87 -3.59 14.86 12.61
N LEU A 88 -4.83 14.74 12.19
CA LEU A 88 -5.19 14.70 10.78
C LEU A 88 -4.54 13.54 10.00
N HIS A 89 -4.27 12.41 10.68
CA HIS A 89 -3.66 11.23 10.05
C HIS A 89 -4.37 10.84 8.76
N GLY A 90 -5.72 10.86 8.72
CA GLY A 90 -6.49 10.54 7.53
C GLY A 90 -6.18 11.42 6.32
N PHE A 91 -5.72 12.66 6.55
CA PHE A 91 -5.38 13.61 5.48
C PHE A 91 -3.89 13.59 5.14
N THR A 92 -3.02 13.27 6.10
CA THR A 92 -1.56 13.45 5.96
C THR A 92 -0.80 12.16 5.75
N HIS A 93 -1.35 10.99 6.14
CA HIS A 93 -0.59 9.74 6.05
C HIS A 93 -0.25 9.34 4.60
N PRO A 94 -1.05 9.63 3.55
CA PRO A 94 -0.63 9.30 2.20
C PRO A 94 0.67 10.00 1.82
N LYS A 95 0.81 11.27 2.17
CA LYS A 95 2.04 12.03 1.89
C LYS A 95 3.24 11.50 2.68
N ARG A 96 3.04 11.16 3.96
CA ARG A 96 4.10 10.56 4.78
C ARG A 96 4.51 9.19 4.26
N ALA A 97 3.54 8.37 3.86
CA ALA A 97 3.82 7.08 3.24
C ALA A 97 4.64 7.25 1.97
N LEU A 98 4.29 8.20 1.13
CA LEU A 98 5.03 8.48 -0.11
C LEU A 98 6.46 8.94 0.18
N ILE A 99 6.66 9.84 1.13
CA ILE A 99 8.01 10.32 1.52
C ILE A 99 8.86 9.15 2.00
N ASN A 100 8.32 8.31 2.88
CA ASN A 100 9.05 7.16 3.42
C ASN A 100 9.37 6.14 2.32
N ALA A 101 8.40 5.86 1.45
CA ALA A 101 8.58 4.89 0.37
C ALA A 101 9.62 5.37 -0.65
N THR A 102 9.61 6.65 -1.02
CA THR A 102 10.59 7.20 -1.96
C THR A 102 11.99 7.27 -1.39
N ALA A 103 12.13 7.29 -0.05
CA ALA A 103 13.44 7.21 0.59
C ALA A 103 14.06 5.81 0.45
N ASP A 104 13.22 4.76 0.38
CA ASP A 104 13.69 3.36 0.38
C ASP A 104 13.66 2.71 -1.00
N TRP A 105 12.80 3.19 -1.91
CA TRP A 105 12.65 2.62 -3.26
C TRP A 105 12.58 3.71 -4.32
N ASN A 106 12.97 3.35 -5.55
CA ASN A 106 12.76 4.18 -6.73
C ASN A 106 11.39 3.83 -7.33
N LEU A 107 10.41 4.71 -7.14
CA LEU A 107 9.01 4.44 -7.48
C LEU A 107 8.60 5.05 -8.82
N SER A 108 7.82 4.29 -9.60
CA SER A 108 7.17 4.81 -10.81
C SER A 108 6.13 5.88 -10.46
N ASP A 109 5.76 6.71 -11.44
CA ASP A 109 4.71 7.73 -11.25
C ASP A 109 3.38 7.09 -10.86
N ARG A 110 3.04 5.94 -11.43
CA ARG A 110 1.81 5.20 -11.09
C ARG A 110 1.82 4.74 -9.65
N THR A 111 2.93 4.18 -9.18
CA THR A 111 3.09 3.75 -7.79
C THR A 111 2.95 4.94 -6.85
N GLN A 112 3.58 6.05 -7.15
CA GLN A 112 3.47 7.28 -6.35
C GLN A 112 2.02 7.78 -6.29
N ASN A 113 1.29 7.71 -7.40
CA ASN A 113 -0.11 8.11 -7.46
C ASN A 113 -1.00 7.20 -6.61
N ILE A 114 -0.77 5.88 -6.63
CA ILE A 114 -1.50 4.94 -5.79
C ILE A 114 -1.35 5.35 -4.32
N ILE A 115 -0.12 5.56 -3.86
CA ILE A 115 0.17 5.90 -2.46
C ILE A 115 -0.47 7.24 -2.10
N LEU A 116 -0.28 8.25 -2.93
CA LEU A 116 -0.71 9.61 -2.63
C LEU A 116 -2.22 9.79 -2.68
N ARG A 117 -2.93 9.03 -3.50
CA ARG A 117 -4.36 9.22 -3.78
C ARG A 117 -5.27 8.16 -3.18
N HIS A 118 -4.75 7.22 -2.40
CA HIS A 118 -5.56 6.10 -1.90
C HIS A 118 -6.67 6.53 -0.94
N MET A 119 -6.61 7.72 -0.36
CA MET A 119 -7.64 8.25 0.55
C MET A 119 -8.70 9.09 -0.16
N PHE A 120 -8.65 9.21 -1.50
CA PHE A 120 -9.73 9.87 -2.22
C PHE A 120 -11.08 9.18 -1.94
N PRO A 121 -12.20 9.88 -1.68
CA PRO A 121 -12.38 11.34 -1.78
C PRO A 121 -12.11 12.14 -0.50
N LEU A 122 -11.62 11.52 0.58
CA LEU A 122 -11.26 12.25 1.79
C LEU A 122 -10.21 13.33 1.49
N THR A 123 -9.17 12.96 0.71
CA THR A 123 -8.28 13.92 0.08
C THR A 123 -8.86 14.30 -1.29
N PRO A 124 -8.90 15.60 -1.66
CA PRO A 124 -9.76 16.07 -2.76
C PRO A 124 -9.25 15.77 -4.16
N VAL A 125 -7.97 15.42 -4.33
CA VAL A 125 -7.40 15.16 -5.67
C VAL A 125 -7.64 13.69 -6.05
N PRO A 126 -8.31 13.41 -7.18
CA PRO A 126 -8.62 12.04 -7.57
C PRO A 126 -7.40 11.28 -8.09
N PRO A 127 -7.46 9.91 -8.09
CA PRO A 127 -6.44 9.10 -8.72
C PRO A 127 -6.29 9.40 -10.22
N ALA A 128 -5.06 9.33 -10.73
CA ALA A 128 -4.74 9.66 -12.11
C ALA A 128 -4.48 8.43 -13.00
N CYS A 129 -4.51 7.21 -12.44
CA CYS A 129 -4.29 5.98 -13.20
C CYS A 129 -5.21 4.86 -12.71
N ARG A 130 -5.40 3.82 -13.53
CA ARG A 130 -6.29 2.71 -13.19
C ARG A 130 -5.87 1.99 -11.91
N GLU A 131 -4.58 1.79 -11.73
CA GLU A 131 -4.04 1.11 -10.57
C GLU A 131 -4.44 1.82 -9.28
N ALA A 132 -4.47 3.14 -9.29
CA ALA A 132 -4.82 3.93 -8.11
C ALA A 132 -6.31 3.87 -7.75
N TRP A 133 -7.18 3.46 -8.68
CA TRP A 133 -8.61 3.27 -8.43
C TRP A 133 -8.93 1.90 -7.80
N LEU A 134 -8.01 0.96 -7.83
CA LEU A 134 -8.18 -0.35 -7.22
C LEU A 134 -7.86 -0.31 -5.73
#